data_75866b5fc137ae8b7ac1eaf2642fad42
#
_entry.id   75866b5fc137ae8b7ac1eaf2642fad42
#
_cell.length_a   1.000
_cell.length_b   1.000
_cell.length_c   1.000
_cell.angle_alpha   90.00
_cell.angle_beta   90.00
_cell.angle_gamma   90.00
#
_symmetry.space_group_name_H-M   'P 1'
#
loop_
_entity.id
_entity.type
_entity.pdbx_description
1 polymer ?
#
loop_
_entity_poly.entity_id
_entity_poly.type
_entity_poly.pdbx_seq_one_letter_code
_entity_poly.pdbx_strand_id
1 'polypeptide(L)'
;DEQIKSGKTLIIVPEGYEKAVMEENVFAGNAMKRRTNFQYGSLLDKGGKGSLSVGIGLTPSSGTTTYISPSYEVKKATETIKVDGVEMVFQLTPDTESPAEMNTYIPKYKALWMAENCSGTMHNLYTLRGAEVRDGNAWAQYIMEAKELFGDKTEVVFQAHNWPHWGNDVINDYMANTASVYKYIFSQTLMYINQGYTSTEIANMIELPDELNKIWYTRQYYGTLKHNVKAVYQKYMGWYDENPIHLDELEPTEYSKKLVEYLGDTDKVLEMAKKDFDKGEYQWVAQITNTLVYADPENKDARYLCADALEQLGYQAESGAWRNAYLVAAFELRNGTGLYPKAAQLGVGTTAQGMDCLLYTSPSPRDS
;
A
#
# COMPACT_ATOMS: atom_id res chain seq x y z
N ASP A 1 29.78 11.40 -4.56
CA ASP A 1 30.39 10.74 -3.40
C ASP A 1 31.45 11.57 -2.69
N GLU A 2 32.38 12.24 -3.39
CA GLU A 2 33.41 13.09 -2.75
C GLU A 2 32.80 14.31 -2.06
N GLN A 3 31.77 14.92 -2.64
CA GLN A 3 31.09 16.07 -2.05
C GLN A 3 30.36 15.69 -0.74
N ILE A 4 29.76 14.51 -0.68
CA ILE A 4 29.12 13.98 0.53
C ILE A 4 30.19 13.68 1.57
N LYS A 5 31.24 12.94 1.20
CA LYS A 5 32.36 12.60 2.10
C LYS A 5 33.08 13.85 2.64
N SER A 6 33.15 14.92 1.87
CA SER A 6 33.75 16.19 2.30
C SER A 6 32.81 17.09 3.10
N GLY A 7 31.56 16.69 3.31
CA GLY A 7 30.53 17.49 4.00
C GLY A 7 30.00 18.67 3.19
N LYS A 8 30.34 18.78 1.91
CA LYS A 8 29.82 19.83 1.03
C LYS A 8 28.37 19.63 0.62
N THR A 9 27.94 18.36 0.54
CA THR A 9 26.56 17.99 0.26
C THR A 9 26.04 17.18 1.43
N LEU A 10 24.91 17.62 2.02
CA LEU A 10 24.23 16.90 3.09
C LEU A 10 23.12 16.04 2.51
N ILE A 11 23.00 14.81 3.03
CA ILE A 11 21.81 13.96 2.88
C ILE A 11 21.09 14.03 4.20
N ILE A 12 20.00 14.77 4.23
CA ILE A 12 19.21 15.03 5.44
C ILE A 12 18.02 14.08 5.46
N VAL A 13 17.83 13.36 6.55
CA VAL A 13 16.77 12.37 6.74
C VAL A 13 16.13 12.52 8.11
N PRO A 14 14.90 12.01 8.31
CA PRO A 14 14.33 11.91 9.66
C PRO A 14 15.05 10.86 10.51
N GLU A 15 15.00 11.01 11.82
CA GLU A 15 15.53 10.03 12.78
C GLU A 15 14.97 8.62 12.51
N GLY A 16 15.84 7.61 12.54
CA GLY A 16 15.48 6.22 12.32
C GLY A 16 15.36 5.79 10.85
N TYR A 17 15.64 6.68 9.91
CA TYR A 17 15.51 6.42 8.47
C TYR A 17 16.29 5.19 7.99
N GLU A 18 17.57 5.05 8.37
CA GLU A 18 18.38 3.89 7.93
C GLU A 18 17.78 2.57 8.37
N LYS A 19 17.33 2.49 9.62
CA LYS A 19 16.68 1.30 10.16
C LYS A 19 15.42 0.97 9.36
N ALA A 20 14.52 1.94 9.15
CA ALA A 20 13.27 1.76 8.43
C ALA A 20 13.50 1.30 6.97
N VAL A 21 14.45 1.90 6.27
CA VAL A 21 14.83 1.51 4.90
C VAL A 21 15.34 0.08 4.83
N MET A 22 16.17 -0.34 5.80
CA MET A 22 16.70 -1.70 5.84
C MET A 22 15.61 -2.73 6.15
N GLU A 23 14.77 -2.46 7.12
CA GLU A 23 13.67 -3.35 7.49
C GLU A 23 12.71 -3.56 6.32
N GLU A 24 12.29 -2.49 5.67
CA GLU A 24 11.34 -2.58 4.55
C GLU A 24 11.94 -3.22 3.31
N ASN A 25 13.15 -2.85 2.91
CA ASN A 25 13.69 -3.25 1.61
C ASN A 25 14.55 -4.52 1.64
N VAL A 26 15.03 -4.95 2.81
CA VAL A 26 15.96 -6.09 2.93
C VAL A 26 15.30 -7.32 3.53
N PHE A 27 14.65 -7.21 4.68
CA PHE A 27 14.16 -8.38 5.42
C PHE A 27 13.17 -9.24 4.63
N ALA A 28 12.19 -8.63 4.00
CA ALA A 28 11.21 -9.30 3.15
C ALA A 28 11.26 -8.82 1.69
N GLY A 29 12.39 -8.23 1.27
CA GLY A 29 12.53 -7.53 -0.01
C GLY A 29 12.14 -8.36 -1.23
N ASN A 30 12.49 -9.64 -1.28
CA ASN A 30 12.12 -10.54 -2.38
C ASN A 30 10.61 -10.77 -2.46
N ALA A 31 9.95 -10.99 -1.31
CA ALA A 31 8.51 -11.16 -1.26
C ALA A 31 7.78 -9.86 -1.64
N MET A 32 8.21 -8.73 -1.07
CA MET A 32 7.65 -7.41 -1.38
C MET A 32 7.78 -7.08 -2.86
N LYS A 33 8.91 -7.42 -3.47
CA LYS A 33 9.16 -7.20 -4.88
C LYS A 33 8.23 -8.00 -5.79
N ARG A 34 8.00 -9.29 -5.50
CA ARG A 34 7.00 -10.08 -6.22
C ARG A 34 5.61 -9.44 -6.07
N ARG A 35 5.22 -9.06 -4.87
CA ARG A 35 3.92 -8.44 -4.57
C ARG A 35 3.78 -7.04 -5.19
N THR A 36 4.87 -6.33 -5.40
CA THR A 36 4.91 -5.05 -6.14
C THR A 36 4.38 -5.19 -7.57
N ASN A 37 4.63 -6.33 -8.24
CA ASN A 37 4.08 -6.58 -9.58
C ASN A 37 2.55 -6.60 -9.58
N PHE A 38 1.93 -7.13 -8.54
CA PHE A 38 0.47 -7.07 -8.34
C PHE A 38 -0.01 -5.66 -8.08
N GLN A 39 0.60 -4.96 -7.13
CA GLN A 39 0.18 -3.61 -6.76
C GLN A 39 0.27 -2.61 -7.91
N TYR A 40 1.31 -2.70 -8.73
CA TYR A 40 1.58 -1.72 -9.78
C TYR A 40 1.26 -2.23 -11.20
N GLY A 41 0.82 -3.47 -11.33
CA GLY A 41 0.43 -4.01 -12.63
C GLY A 41 1.57 -4.08 -13.63
N SER A 42 2.79 -4.41 -13.18
CA SER A 42 4.01 -4.35 -14.00
C SER A 42 4.00 -5.30 -15.20
N LEU A 43 3.18 -6.35 -15.16
CA LEU A 43 3.03 -7.34 -16.23
C LEU A 43 1.88 -7.02 -17.20
N LEU A 44 1.09 -6.02 -16.89
CA LEU A 44 -0.09 -5.67 -17.68
C LEU A 44 0.27 -4.68 -18.78
N ASP A 45 -0.33 -4.86 -19.95
CA ASP A 45 -0.31 -3.86 -21.00
C ASP A 45 -0.96 -2.56 -20.51
N LYS A 46 -0.51 -1.42 -21.03
CA LYS A 46 -1.11 -0.13 -20.73
C LYS A 46 -2.41 0.04 -21.51
N GLY A 47 -3.46 0.47 -20.81
CA GLY A 47 -4.76 0.75 -21.43
C GLY A 47 -5.95 0.29 -20.61
N GLY A 48 -7.16 0.50 -21.13
CA GLY A 48 -8.42 0.27 -20.43
C GLY A 48 -8.67 -1.17 -19.97
N LYS A 49 -8.06 -2.15 -20.62
CA LYS A 49 -8.12 -3.57 -20.23
C LYS A 49 -6.94 -4.02 -19.36
N GLY A 50 -5.97 -3.16 -19.16
CA GLY A 50 -4.77 -3.45 -18.37
C GLY A 50 -4.51 -2.37 -17.32
N SER A 51 -3.23 -2.00 -17.15
CA SER A 51 -2.82 -0.97 -16.19
C SER A 51 -3.11 0.43 -16.74
N LEU A 52 -3.94 1.19 -16.03
CA LEU A 52 -4.23 2.62 -16.31
C LEU A 52 -3.33 3.53 -15.49
N SER A 53 -3.15 3.20 -14.21
CA SER A 53 -2.36 3.96 -13.27
C SER A 53 -1.98 3.09 -12.08
N VAL A 54 -1.08 3.58 -11.24
CA VAL A 54 -0.76 2.95 -9.95
C VAL A 54 -1.49 3.62 -8.78
N GLY A 55 -2.39 4.58 -9.06
CA GLY A 55 -3.17 5.32 -8.07
C GLY A 55 -2.50 6.59 -7.57
N ILE A 56 -1.17 6.61 -7.52
CA ILE A 56 -0.32 7.75 -7.12
C ILE A 56 0.57 8.25 -8.28
N GLY A 57 0.26 7.81 -9.49
CA GLY A 57 0.97 8.16 -10.72
C GLY A 57 0.66 7.18 -11.84
N LEU A 58 1.25 7.37 -13.01
CA LEU A 58 0.99 6.52 -14.18
C LEU A 58 1.72 5.18 -14.09
N THR A 59 2.96 5.19 -13.62
CA THR A 59 3.81 4.00 -13.47
C THR A 59 5.01 4.34 -12.57
N PRO A 60 5.56 3.35 -11.84
CA PRO A 60 6.83 3.56 -11.16
C PRO A 60 7.96 3.85 -12.14
N SER A 61 8.89 4.70 -11.75
CA SER A 61 10.13 4.91 -12.50
C SER A 61 11.00 3.66 -12.43
N SER A 62 11.76 3.41 -13.49
CA SER A 62 12.77 2.35 -13.54
C SER A 62 14.16 2.96 -13.66
N GLY A 63 15.15 2.29 -13.09
CA GLY A 63 16.54 2.74 -13.14
C GLY A 63 17.43 1.93 -12.20
N THR A 64 18.70 2.34 -12.12
CA THR A 64 19.63 1.78 -11.15
C THR A 64 19.35 2.35 -9.77
N THR A 65 19.10 1.46 -8.81
CA THR A 65 18.90 1.81 -7.40
C THR A 65 20.21 1.62 -6.65
N THR A 66 20.60 2.59 -5.84
CA THR A 66 21.75 2.52 -4.95
C THR A 66 21.41 3.18 -3.62
N TYR A 67 22.14 2.82 -2.59
CA TYR A 67 22.00 3.41 -1.27
C TYR A 67 23.23 4.25 -0.92
N ILE A 68 23.00 5.42 -0.35
CA ILE A 68 24.03 6.30 0.20
C ILE A 68 23.59 6.62 1.63
N SER A 69 24.46 6.32 2.61
CA SER A 69 24.17 6.62 4.01
C SER A 69 23.93 8.11 4.22
N PRO A 70 22.90 8.49 5.01
CA PRO A 70 22.65 9.87 5.34
C PRO A 70 23.81 10.48 6.12
N SER A 71 23.97 11.79 5.99
CA SER A 71 25.01 12.55 6.68
C SER A 71 24.47 13.43 7.80
N TYR A 72 23.15 13.57 7.89
CA TYR A 72 22.46 14.33 8.93
C TYR A 72 21.08 13.76 9.24
N GLU A 73 20.81 13.53 10.50
CA GLU A 73 19.48 13.10 10.99
C GLU A 73 18.79 14.24 11.74
N VAL A 74 17.57 14.57 11.34
CA VAL A 74 16.66 15.45 12.08
C VAL A 74 16.14 14.68 13.29
N LYS A 75 16.41 15.16 14.51
CA LYS A 75 16.08 14.44 15.77
C LYS A 75 15.08 15.17 16.66
N LYS A 76 14.81 16.43 16.41
CA LYS A 76 13.82 17.19 17.17
C LYS A 76 12.48 17.15 16.45
N ALA A 77 11.40 17.19 17.21
CA ALA A 77 10.05 17.26 16.65
C ALA A 77 9.93 18.36 15.57
N THR A 78 10.57 19.51 15.83
CA THR A 78 10.76 20.56 14.83
C THR A 78 12.20 21.05 14.88
N GLU A 79 12.85 21.13 13.72
CA GLU A 79 14.24 21.56 13.60
C GLU A 79 14.46 22.47 12.40
N THR A 80 15.22 23.53 12.57
CA THR A 80 15.56 24.47 11.49
C THR A 80 17.00 24.28 11.07
N ILE A 81 17.23 24.05 9.76
CA ILE A 81 18.56 23.89 9.18
C ILE A 81 18.68 24.84 8.01
N LYS A 82 19.86 25.45 7.85
CA LYS A 82 20.17 26.30 6.70
C LYS A 82 21.09 25.54 5.74
N VAL A 83 20.60 25.29 4.53
CA VAL A 83 21.31 24.58 3.48
C VAL A 83 21.48 25.53 2.28
N ASP A 84 22.71 25.76 1.86
CA ASP A 84 23.05 26.66 0.75
C ASP A 84 22.35 28.03 0.81
N GLY A 85 22.31 28.60 2.01
CA GLY A 85 21.67 29.91 2.25
C GLY A 85 20.13 29.87 2.36
N VAL A 86 19.49 28.73 2.14
CA VAL A 86 18.04 28.53 2.27
C VAL A 86 17.73 27.94 3.64
N GLU A 87 16.86 28.59 4.39
CA GLU A 87 16.33 28.07 5.65
C GLU A 87 15.23 27.05 5.37
N MET A 88 15.30 25.90 6.03
CA MET A 88 14.33 24.81 5.98
C MET A 88 13.92 24.44 7.41
N VAL A 89 12.63 24.38 7.66
CA VAL A 89 12.06 23.96 8.93
C VAL A 89 11.46 22.57 8.75
N PHE A 90 12.04 21.59 9.42
CA PHE A 90 11.60 20.19 9.39
C PHE A 90 10.67 19.93 10.55
N GLN A 91 9.59 19.18 10.28
CA GLN A 91 8.71 18.59 11.29
C GLN A 91 8.81 17.07 11.16
N LEU A 92 9.25 16.38 12.21
CA LEU A 92 9.20 14.90 12.24
C LEU A 92 7.76 14.42 12.33
N THR A 93 7.43 13.42 11.55
CA THR A 93 6.09 12.81 11.47
C THR A 93 6.18 11.27 11.47
N PRO A 94 6.81 10.67 12.50
CA PRO A 94 7.00 9.22 12.55
C PRO A 94 5.66 8.48 12.56
N ASP A 95 5.68 7.22 12.09
CA ASP A 95 4.52 6.31 12.03
C ASP A 95 3.37 6.80 11.12
N THR A 96 3.62 7.78 10.24
CA THR A 96 2.67 8.22 9.22
C THR A 96 2.79 7.34 7.97
N GLU A 97 3.17 7.88 6.81
CA GLU A 97 3.41 7.07 5.59
C GLU A 97 4.55 6.08 5.78
N SER A 98 5.58 6.49 6.49
CA SER A 98 6.74 5.68 6.85
C SER A 98 6.98 5.71 8.37
N PRO A 99 7.63 4.69 8.96
CA PRO A 99 8.09 4.75 10.35
C PRO A 99 8.99 5.96 10.62
N ALA A 100 9.74 6.41 9.61
CA ALA A 100 10.61 7.58 9.64
C ALA A 100 10.23 8.54 8.51
N GLU A 101 9.44 9.55 8.83
CA GLU A 101 8.91 10.53 7.86
C GLU A 101 9.08 11.95 8.40
N MET A 102 9.12 12.95 7.50
CA MET A 102 9.16 14.36 7.88
C MET A 102 8.54 15.27 6.82
N ASN A 103 7.86 16.33 7.28
CA ASN A 103 7.45 17.46 6.46
C ASN A 103 8.55 18.53 6.44
N THR A 104 8.56 19.38 5.42
CA THR A 104 9.56 20.46 5.29
C THR A 104 8.92 21.76 4.85
N TYR A 105 9.01 22.80 5.69
CA TYR A 105 8.58 24.15 5.34
C TYR A 105 9.78 25.00 4.92
N ILE A 106 9.64 25.73 3.82
CA ILE A 106 10.68 26.62 3.28
C ILE A 106 10.19 28.07 3.36
N PRO A 107 10.53 28.82 4.42
CA PRO A 107 9.97 30.15 4.70
C PRO A 107 10.14 31.14 3.56
N LYS A 108 11.31 31.15 2.92
CA LYS A 108 11.64 32.07 1.80
C LYS A 108 10.64 31.97 0.65
N TYR A 109 10.10 30.76 0.41
CA TYR A 109 9.18 30.49 -0.70
C TYR A 109 7.74 30.28 -0.23
N LYS A 110 7.49 30.37 1.08
CA LYS A 110 6.20 30.03 1.71
C LYS A 110 5.66 28.69 1.21
N ALA A 111 6.55 27.73 1.05
CA ALA A 111 6.30 26.44 0.45
C ALA A 111 6.42 25.35 1.50
N LEU A 112 5.41 24.49 1.57
CA LEU A 112 5.36 23.33 2.46
C LEU A 112 5.41 22.04 1.65
N TRP A 113 6.45 21.24 1.88
CA TRP A 113 6.58 19.87 1.40
C TRP A 113 5.94 18.93 2.43
N MET A 114 4.95 18.18 2.00
CA MET A 114 4.20 17.26 2.87
C MET A 114 4.56 15.79 2.66
N ALA A 115 5.66 15.49 1.99
CA ALA A 115 6.09 14.13 1.66
C ALA A 115 4.93 13.30 1.05
N GLU A 116 4.50 12.22 1.69
CA GLU A 116 3.28 11.48 1.34
C GLU A 116 2.14 11.69 2.35
N ASN A 117 2.33 12.53 3.35
CA ASN A 117 1.30 12.81 4.36
C ASN A 117 0.02 13.44 3.78
N CYS A 118 0.16 14.23 2.71
CA CYS A 118 -0.96 14.72 1.90
C CYS A 118 -0.62 14.46 0.43
N SER A 119 -1.24 13.48 -0.21
CA SER A 119 -0.84 13.02 -1.56
C SER A 119 -1.87 13.21 -2.66
N GLY A 120 -2.91 14.03 -2.43
CA GLY A 120 -3.96 14.30 -3.43
C GLY A 120 -4.81 13.07 -3.77
N THR A 121 -4.78 12.06 -2.95
CA THR A 121 -5.60 10.85 -2.95
C THR A 121 -5.62 10.27 -1.54
N MET A 122 -6.61 9.42 -1.23
CA MET A 122 -6.52 8.60 -0.02
C MET A 122 -5.33 7.67 -0.14
N HIS A 123 -4.33 7.84 0.72
CA HIS A 123 -3.20 6.92 0.79
C HIS A 123 -3.59 5.65 1.54
N ASN A 124 -2.91 4.55 1.28
CA ASN A 124 -3.13 3.32 2.03
C ASN A 124 -2.41 3.35 3.39
N LEU A 125 -3.07 2.83 4.42
CA LEU A 125 -2.47 2.61 5.75
C LEU A 125 -1.71 1.28 5.82
N TYR A 126 -1.87 0.43 4.82
CA TYR A 126 -1.14 -0.80 4.59
C TYR A 126 -0.93 -0.97 3.09
N THR A 127 0.28 -1.23 2.65
CA THR A 127 0.55 -1.42 1.22
C THR A 127 0.45 -2.90 0.84
N LEU A 128 -0.18 -3.20 -0.32
CA LEU A 128 -0.37 -4.58 -0.79
C LEU A 128 0.95 -5.34 -0.98
N ARG A 129 2.03 -4.63 -1.32
CA ARG A 129 3.37 -5.24 -1.45
C ARG A 129 3.93 -5.74 -0.12
N GLY A 130 3.49 -5.16 0.98
CA GLY A 130 3.97 -5.42 2.34
C GLY A 130 4.77 -4.24 2.89
N ALA A 131 4.49 -3.89 4.12
CA ALA A 131 5.21 -2.94 4.96
C ALA A 131 4.63 -3.04 6.37
N GLU A 132 5.21 -2.35 7.34
CA GLU A 132 4.55 -2.13 8.62
C GLU A 132 3.24 -1.37 8.44
N VAL A 133 2.25 -1.67 9.29
CA VAL A 133 0.97 -0.98 9.24
C VAL A 133 1.13 0.42 9.82
N ARG A 134 0.75 1.41 9.04
CA ARG A 134 0.82 2.84 9.35
C ARG A 134 -0.23 3.24 10.38
N ASP A 135 0.02 4.32 11.10
CA ASP A 135 -0.91 4.80 12.12
C ASP A 135 -1.78 5.94 11.59
N GLY A 136 -3.04 5.64 11.28
CA GLY A 136 -3.99 6.65 10.78
C GLY A 136 -4.29 7.76 11.79
N ASN A 137 -4.14 7.51 13.10
CA ASN A 137 -4.29 8.53 14.11
C ASN A 137 -3.08 9.46 14.18
N ALA A 138 -1.87 8.92 14.21
CA ALA A 138 -0.65 9.70 14.17
C ALA A 138 -0.59 10.54 12.87
N TRP A 139 -0.97 9.93 11.75
CA TRP A 139 -1.03 10.61 10.45
C TRP A 139 -1.95 11.84 10.49
N ALA A 140 -3.17 11.67 10.99
CA ALA A 140 -4.10 12.79 11.15
C ALA A 140 -3.57 13.88 12.10
N GLN A 141 -2.95 13.49 13.21
CA GLN A 141 -2.38 14.41 14.18
C GLN A 141 -1.25 15.25 13.59
N TYR A 142 -0.29 14.62 12.88
CA TYR A 142 0.85 15.34 12.30
C TYR A 142 0.45 16.24 11.12
N ILE A 143 -0.60 15.90 10.36
CA ILE A 143 -1.15 16.83 9.36
C ILE A 143 -1.74 18.05 10.06
N MET A 144 -2.49 17.86 11.14
CA MET A 144 -3.07 19.00 11.88
C MET A 144 -2.01 19.84 12.56
N GLU A 145 -0.95 19.22 13.10
CA GLU A 145 0.21 19.94 13.64
C GLU A 145 0.94 20.74 12.55
N ALA A 146 1.13 20.17 11.36
CA ALA A 146 1.68 20.91 10.22
C ALA A 146 0.81 22.11 9.84
N LYS A 147 -0.51 21.95 9.89
CA LYS A 147 -1.46 23.05 9.66
C LYS A 147 -1.32 24.16 10.70
N GLU A 148 -1.16 23.82 11.99
CA GLU A 148 -0.95 24.80 13.07
C GLU A 148 0.39 25.52 12.93
N LEU A 149 1.48 24.78 12.60
CA LEU A 149 2.82 25.33 12.50
C LEU A 149 3.01 26.21 11.27
N PHE A 150 2.44 25.82 10.14
CA PHE A 150 2.80 26.35 8.82
C PHE A 150 1.58 26.85 8.02
N GLY A 151 0.36 26.45 8.31
CA GLY A 151 -0.82 26.70 7.50
C GLY A 151 -0.98 28.17 7.11
N ASP A 152 -1.00 29.07 8.09
CA ASP A 152 -1.19 30.52 7.87
C ASP A 152 -0.05 31.19 7.09
N LYS A 153 1.11 30.53 6.99
CA LYS A 153 2.33 31.05 6.36
C LYS A 153 2.57 30.47 4.97
N THR A 154 1.79 29.45 4.58
CA THR A 154 2.00 28.65 3.36
C THR A 154 1.18 29.20 2.21
N GLU A 155 1.81 29.45 1.06
CA GLU A 155 1.18 29.84 -0.18
C GLU A 155 1.12 28.71 -1.21
N VAL A 156 1.99 27.70 -1.06
CA VAL A 156 1.98 26.49 -1.86
C VAL A 156 2.31 25.27 -1.02
N VAL A 157 1.50 24.22 -1.12
CA VAL A 157 1.80 22.89 -0.61
C VAL A 157 2.08 21.97 -1.79
N PHE A 158 3.09 21.12 -1.64
CA PHE A 158 3.46 20.12 -2.64
C PHE A 158 3.90 18.82 -1.95
N GLN A 159 3.84 17.73 -2.68
CA GLN A 159 3.98 16.39 -2.14
C GLN A 159 4.63 15.47 -3.16
N ALA A 160 4.88 14.22 -2.77
CA ALA A 160 5.52 13.22 -3.63
C ALA A 160 4.67 12.83 -4.85
N HIS A 161 3.35 12.94 -4.74
CA HIS A 161 2.39 12.50 -5.77
C HIS A 161 1.33 13.55 -6.02
N ASN A 162 0.80 13.58 -7.26
CA ASN A 162 -0.22 14.50 -7.74
C ASN A 162 0.24 15.97 -7.84
N TRP A 163 -0.70 16.89 -7.90
CA TRP A 163 -0.46 18.31 -8.20
C TRP A 163 -0.27 19.13 -6.93
N PRO A 164 0.60 20.15 -6.94
CA PRO A 164 0.65 21.13 -5.87
C PRO A 164 -0.68 21.88 -5.71
N HIS A 165 -0.90 22.40 -4.51
CA HIS A 165 -2.06 23.24 -4.19
C HIS A 165 -1.58 24.64 -3.81
N TRP A 166 -2.30 25.66 -4.30
CA TRP A 166 -1.97 27.06 -4.06
C TRP A 166 -3.12 27.79 -3.39
N GLY A 167 -2.79 28.80 -2.59
CA GLY A 167 -3.73 29.61 -1.85
C GLY A 167 -3.94 29.09 -0.43
N ASN A 168 -3.80 29.99 0.54
CA ASN A 168 -3.78 29.66 1.96
C ASN A 168 -5.05 28.92 2.41
N ASP A 169 -6.25 29.42 2.03
CA ASP A 169 -7.52 28.80 2.39
C ASP A 169 -7.63 27.37 1.82
N VAL A 170 -7.27 27.20 0.53
CA VAL A 170 -7.27 25.89 -0.15
C VAL A 170 -6.34 24.90 0.54
N ILE A 171 -5.16 25.36 0.95
CA ILE A 171 -4.14 24.55 1.63
C ILE A 171 -4.62 24.11 3.01
N ASN A 172 -5.20 25.02 3.79
CA ASN A 172 -5.73 24.72 5.11
C ASN A 172 -6.91 23.73 5.04
N ASP A 173 -7.79 23.87 4.05
CA ASP A 173 -8.87 22.91 3.81
C ASP A 173 -8.34 21.56 3.34
N TYR A 174 -7.32 21.55 2.47
CA TYR A 174 -6.67 20.34 1.99
C TYR A 174 -6.08 19.51 3.14
N MET A 175 -5.32 20.16 4.02
CA MET A 175 -4.75 19.49 5.19
C MET A 175 -5.84 19.01 6.16
N ALA A 176 -6.81 19.87 6.50
CA ALA A 176 -7.87 19.53 7.44
C ALA A 176 -8.75 18.36 6.94
N ASN A 177 -9.14 18.36 5.68
CA ASN A 177 -9.95 17.30 5.10
C ASN A 177 -9.18 15.98 5.01
N THR A 178 -7.90 16.02 4.62
CA THR A 178 -7.05 14.83 4.56
C THR A 178 -6.88 14.22 5.95
N ALA A 179 -6.59 15.02 6.97
CA ALA A 179 -6.52 14.57 8.36
C ALA A 179 -7.86 13.98 8.84
N SER A 180 -8.98 14.61 8.48
CA SER A 180 -10.32 14.17 8.88
C SER A 180 -10.65 12.78 8.35
N VAL A 181 -10.26 12.45 7.12
CA VAL A 181 -10.47 11.11 6.54
C VAL A 181 -9.74 10.05 7.34
N TYR A 182 -8.44 10.24 7.62
CA TYR A 182 -7.67 9.26 8.40
C TYR A 182 -8.18 9.14 9.84
N LYS A 183 -8.52 10.26 10.46
CA LYS A 183 -9.09 10.28 11.81
C LYS A 183 -10.44 9.58 11.87
N TYR A 184 -11.29 9.79 10.88
CA TYR A 184 -12.58 9.12 10.77
C TYR A 184 -12.41 7.61 10.64
N ILE A 185 -11.59 7.15 9.68
CA ILE A 185 -11.31 5.72 9.47
C ILE A 185 -10.81 5.08 10.77
N PHE A 186 -9.81 5.70 11.40
CA PHE A 186 -9.26 5.23 12.67
C PHE A 186 -10.34 5.12 13.76
N SER A 187 -11.07 6.20 14.00
CA SER A 187 -12.02 6.27 15.13
C SER A 187 -13.21 5.33 14.94
N GLN A 188 -13.76 5.25 13.73
CA GLN A 188 -14.88 4.37 13.43
C GLN A 188 -14.46 2.89 13.49
N THR A 189 -13.28 2.56 12.97
CA THR A 189 -12.77 1.19 13.04
C THR A 189 -12.60 0.75 14.50
N LEU A 190 -11.96 1.57 15.34
CA LEU A 190 -11.80 1.25 16.78
C LEU A 190 -13.14 1.14 17.50
N MET A 191 -14.12 1.97 17.15
CA MET A 191 -15.46 1.89 17.73
C MET A 191 -16.09 0.51 17.47
N TYR A 192 -16.02 0.04 16.24
CA TYR A 192 -16.58 -1.27 15.87
C TYR A 192 -15.74 -2.44 16.39
N ILE A 193 -14.41 -2.32 16.46
CA ILE A 193 -13.56 -3.32 17.14
C ILE A 193 -14.04 -3.52 18.59
N ASN A 194 -14.28 -2.44 19.32
CA ASN A 194 -14.76 -2.49 20.70
C ASN A 194 -16.21 -3.02 20.85
N GLN A 195 -16.93 -3.14 19.75
CA GLN A 195 -18.25 -3.79 19.69
C GLN A 195 -18.17 -5.26 19.29
N GLY A 196 -16.97 -5.81 19.02
CA GLY A 196 -16.72 -7.21 18.71
C GLY A 196 -16.83 -7.58 17.22
N TYR A 197 -16.81 -6.60 16.30
CA TYR A 197 -16.85 -6.88 14.86
C TYR A 197 -15.47 -7.24 14.31
N THR A 198 -15.43 -8.16 13.36
CA THR A 198 -14.22 -8.57 12.63
C THR A 198 -13.81 -7.54 11.56
N SER A 199 -12.59 -7.64 11.08
CA SER A 199 -12.07 -6.70 10.06
C SER A 199 -12.90 -6.67 8.77
N THR A 200 -13.41 -7.82 8.36
CA THR A 200 -14.23 -7.94 7.14
C THR A 200 -15.64 -7.35 7.35
N GLU A 201 -16.25 -7.58 8.50
CA GLU A 201 -17.54 -6.98 8.83
C GLU A 201 -17.43 -5.46 8.88
N ILE A 202 -16.47 -4.93 9.64
CA ILE A 202 -16.24 -3.48 9.76
C ILE A 202 -16.00 -2.85 8.38
N ALA A 203 -15.16 -3.45 7.54
CA ALA A 203 -14.88 -2.94 6.21
C ALA A 203 -16.11 -2.89 5.28
N ASN A 204 -17.16 -3.66 5.57
CA ASN A 204 -18.42 -3.63 4.82
C ASN A 204 -19.50 -2.75 5.48
N MET A 205 -19.28 -2.31 6.71
CA MET A 205 -20.23 -1.46 7.46
C MET A 205 -19.90 0.03 7.39
N ILE A 206 -18.59 0.38 7.36
CA ILE A 206 -18.15 1.78 7.38
C ILE A 206 -18.34 2.41 6.01
N GLU A 207 -18.95 3.60 6.01
CA GLU A 207 -19.06 4.50 4.87
C GLU A 207 -18.49 5.88 5.24
N LEU A 208 -17.84 6.55 4.29
CA LEU A 208 -17.43 7.94 4.51
C LEU A 208 -18.65 8.86 4.53
N PRO A 209 -18.71 9.84 5.46
CA PRO A 209 -19.70 10.90 5.39
C PRO A 209 -19.67 11.61 4.04
N ASP A 210 -20.81 12.07 3.59
CA ASP A 210 -20.99 12.77 2.30
C ASP A 210 -20.01 13.93 2.14
N GLU A 211 -19.74 14.67 3.21
CA GLU A 211 -18.82 15.82 3.21
C GLU A 211 -17.38 15.40 2.88
N LEU A 212 -16.94 14.24 3.33
CA LEU A 212 -15.59 13.70 3.05
C LEU A 212 -15.58 12.92 1.73
N ASN A 213 -16.66 12.20 1.42
CA ASN A 213 -16.71 11.34 0.22
C ASN A 213 -16.76 12.15 -1.10
N LYS A 214 -17.21 13.40 -1.06
CA LYS A 214 -17.30 14.29 -2.23
C LYS A 214 -15.97 14.99 -2.57
N ILE A 215 -14.99 14.95 -1.68
CA ILE A 215 -13.71 15.65 -1.85
C ILE A 215 -12.83 14.90 -2.84
N TRP A 216 -12.44 15.58 -3.93
CA TRP A 216 -11.72 14.92 -5.02
C TRP A 216 -10.29 14.46 -4.63
N TYR A 217 -9.59 15.20 -3.77
CA TYR A 217 -8.22 14.88 -3.35
C TYR A 217 -8.16 13.87 -2.21
N THR A 218 -9.28 13.36 -1.72
CA THR A 218 -9.36 12.24 -0.78
C THR A 218 -10.05 11.02 -1.40
N ARG A 219 -10.20 11.00 -2.72
CA ARG A 219 -10.75 9.85 -3.45
C ARG A 219 -9.86 8.61 -3.31
N GLN A 220 -10.47 7.46 -3.51
CA GLN A 220 -9.88 6.16 -3.25
C GLN A 220 -9.04 5.63 -4.43
N TYR A 221 -8.21 6.49 -5.02
CA TYR A 221 -7.44 6.11 -6.21
C TYR A 221 -6.25 5.20 -5.89
N TYR A 222 -5.75 5.21 -4.64
CA TYR A 222 -4.64 4.39 -4.17
C TYR A 222 -5.01 3.53 -2.97
N GLY A 223 -5.16 4.10 -1.78
CA GLY A 223 -5.83 3.46 -0.65
C GLY A 223 -7.34 3.41 -0.87
N THR A 224 -8.04 2.53 -0.17
CA THR A 224 -9.50 2.50 -0.14
C THR A 224 -9.99 2.49 1.31
N LEU A 225 -11.22 2.93 1.52
CA LEU A 225 -11.84 2.88 2.84
C LEU A 225 -11.79 1.46 3.43
N LYS A 226 -12.23 0.45 2.66
CA LYS A 226 -12.23 -0.95 3.09
C LYS A 226 -10.83 -1.48 3.41
N HIS A 227 -9.85 -1.09 2.61
CA HIS A 227 -8.46 -1.48 2.81
C HIS A 227 -7.88 -0.86 4.09
N ASN A 228 -8.11 0.44 4.28
CA ASN A 228 -7.60 1.18 5.43
C ASN A 228 -8.27 0.75 6.75
N VAL A 229 -9.56 0.39 6.72
CA VAL A 229 -10.24 -0.24 7.86
C VAL A 229 -9.55 -1.53 8.27
N LYS A 230 -9.25 -2.42 7.31
CA LYS A 230 -8.52 -3.67 7.57
C LYS A 230 -7.10 -3.40 8.09
N ALA A 231 -6.46 -2.33 7.63
CA ALA A 231 -5.15 -1.93 8.11
C ALA A 231 -5.20 -1.46 9.57
N VAL A 232 -6.16 -0.64 9.95
CA VAL A 232 -6.36 -0.22 11.36
C VAL A 232 -6.64 -1.45 12.22
N TYR A 233 -7.52 -2.36 11.78
CA TYR A 233 -7.79 -3.60 12.51
C TYR A 233 -6.50 -4.39 12.73
N GLN A 234 -5.72 -4.62 11.67
CA GLN A 234 -4.46 -5.36 11.73
C GLN A 234 -3.46 -4.72 12.71
N LYS A 235 -3.40 -3.39 12.77
CA LYS A 235 -2.46 -2.69 13.67
C LYS A 235 -2.75 -2.97 15.13
N TYR A 236 -4.02 -3.04 15.53
CA TYR A 236 -4.43 -3.17 16.93
C TYR A 236 -4.77 -4.60 17.35
N MET A 237 -5.32 -5.40 16.46
CA MET A 237 -5.81 -6.75 16.77
C MET A 237 -4.92 -7.86 16.17
N GLY A 238 -4.09 -7.53 15.16
CA GLY A 238 -3.30 -8.54 14.45
C GLY A 238 -4.16 -9.34 13.47
N TRP A 239 -3.69 -10.54 13.14
CA TRP A 239 -4.31 -11.42 12.14
C TRP A 239 -5.48 -12.25 12.67
N TYR A 240 -5.55 -12.49 13.98
CA TYR A 240 -6.55 -13.36 14.59
C TYR A 240 -7.89 -12.62 14.77
N ASP A 241 -8.97 -13.24 14.33
CA ASP A 241 -10.33 -12.69 14.29
C ASP A 241 -11.27 -13.23 15.39
N GLU A 242 -10.70 -13.82 16.45
CA GLU A 242 -11.41 -14.45 17.57
C GLU A 242 -12.16 -15.76 17.24
N ASN A 243 -12.15 -16.23 15.99
CA ASN A 243 -12.68 -17.53 15.66
C ASN A 243 -11.61 -18.62 15.87
N PRO A 244 -11.72 -19.52 16.88
CA PRO A 244 -10.71 -20.53 17.15
C PRO A 244 -10.41 -21.48 15.97
N ILE A 245 -11.32 -21.59 15.00
CA ILE A 245 -11.09 -22.40 13.78
C ILE A 245 -9.94 -21.82 12.96
N HIS A 246 -9.73 -20.49 12.99
CA HIS A 246 -8.67 -19.80 12.26
C HIS A 246 -7.32 -19.80 12.99
N LEU A 247 -7.20 -20.46 14.18
CA LEU A 247 -5.89 -20.58 14.85
C LEU A 247 -4.94 -21.54 14.14
N ASP A 248 -5.48 -22.62 13.58
CA ASP A 248 -4.70 -23.69 12.93
C ASP A 248 -5.50 -24.26 11.75
N GLU A 249 -5.67 -23.45 10.72
CA GLU A 249 -6.40 -23.82 9.52
C GLU A 249 -5.63 -24.86 8.69
N LEU A 250 -6.38 -25.71 8.00
CA LEU A 250 -5.80 -26.51 6.92
C LEU A 250 -5.18 -25.57 5.87
N GLU A 251 -4.03 -25.95 5.32
CA GLU A 251 -3.43 -25.16 4.25
C GLU A 251 -4.39 -25.08 3.03
N PRO A 252 -4.31 -24.02 2.21
CA PRO A 252 -5.34 -23.73 1.19
C PRO A 252 -5.61 -24.87 0.22
N THR A 253 -4.61 -25.64 -0.18
CA THR A 253 -4.77 -26.77 -1.12
C THR A 253 -5.49 -27.94 -0.47
N GLU A 254 -5.13 -28.28 0.76
CA GLU A 254 -5.80 -29.37 1.50
C GLU A 254 -7.25 -29.02 1.82
N TYR A 255 -7.48 -27.82 2.33
CA TYR A 255 -8.82 -27.30 2.58
C TYR A 255 -9.70 -27.36 1.31
N SER A 256 -9.17 -26.86 0.20
CA SER A 256 -9.89 -26.80 -1.06
C SER A 256 -10.23 -28.19 -1.61
N LYS A 257 -9.30 -29.15 -1.54
CA LYS A 257 -9.55 -30.53 -1.95
C LYS A 257 -10.69 -31.17 -1.15
N LYS A 258 -10.66 -31.00 0.19
CA LYS A 258 -11.73 -31.50 1.05
C LYS A 258 -13.06 -30.81 0.74
N LEU A 259 -13.06 -29.50 0.56
CA LEU A 259 -14.31 -28.80 0.27
C LEU A 259 -14.90 -29.20 -1.09
N VAL A 260 -14.08 -29.40 -2.12
CA VAL A 260 -14.54 -29.90 -3.43
C VAL A 260 -15.11 -31.32 -3.32
N GLU A 261 -14.52 -32.18 -2.50
CA GLU A 261 -15.07 -33.52 -2.22
C GLU A 261 -16.46 -33.43 -1.62
N TYR A 262 -16.74 -32.50 -0.69
CA TYR A 262 -18.08 -32.26 -0.13
C TYR A 262 -19.05 -31.63 -1.13
N LEU A 263 -18.57 -30.77 -2.04
CA LEU A 263 -19.39 -30.16 -3.10
C LEU A 263 -19.80 -31.18 -4.17
N GLY A 264 -19.01 -32.23 -4.37
CA GLY A 264 -19.30 -33.35 -5.28
C GLY A 264 -18.96 -33.01 -6.73
N ASP A 265 -19.97 -32.71 -7.56
CA ASP A 265 -19.82 -32.51 -8.99
C ASP A 265 -19.26 -31.12 -9.32
N THR A 266 -17.97 -31.05 -9.73
CA THR A 266 -17.26 -29.82 -10.09
C THR A 266 -17.89 -29.12 -11.29
N ASP A 267 -18.38 -29.88 -12.30
CA ASP A 267 -18.99 -29.29 -13.50
C ASP A 267 -20.29 -28.56 -13.13
N LYS A 268 -21.05 -29.13 -12.25
CA LYS A 268 -22.26 -28.47 -11.72
C LYS A 268 -21.95 -27.22 -10.91
N VAL A 269 -20.87 -27.21 -10.13
CA VAL A 269 -20.42 -26.00 -9.42
C VAL A 269 -20.02 -24.91 -10.40
N LEU A 270 -19.30 -25.25 -11.49
CA LEU A 270 -18.93 -24.32 -12.55
C LEU A 270 -20.15 -23.76 -13.30
N GLU A 271 -21.14 -24.61 -13.59
CA GLU A 271 -22.42 -24.14 -14.18
C GLU A 271 -23.14 -23.12 -13.28
N MET A 272 -23.16 -23.37 -11.99
CA MET A 272 -23.76 -22.46 -11.01
C MET A 272 -22.96 -21.15 -10.95
N ALA A 273 -21.63 -21.22 -10.89
CA ALA A 273 -20.76 -20.07 -10.87
C ALA A 273 -20.90 -19.21 -12.13
N LYS A 274 -21.08 -19.82 -13.32
CA LYS A 274 -21.38 -19.08 -14.57
C LYS A 274 -22.70 -18.32 -14.48
N LYS A 275 -23.73 -18.89 -13.90
CA LYS A 275 -25.02 -18.20 -13.69
C LYS A 275 -24.89 -17.04 -12.70
N ASP A 276 -24.06 -17.18 -11.68
CA ASP A 276 -23.78 -16.11 -10.72
C ASP A 276 -22.91 -15.01 -11.34
N PHE A 277 -21.99 -15.37 -12.22
CA PHE A 277 -21.22 -14.40 -13.02
C PHE A 277 -22.16 -13.53 -13.88
N ASP A 278 -23.15 -14.16 -14.55
CA ASP A 278 -24.15 -13.44 -15.38
C ASP A 278 -25.02 -12.48 -14.54
N LYS A 279 -25.17 -12.72 -13.24
CA LYS A 279 -25.83 -11.82 -12.30
C LYS A 279 -24.93 -10.69 -11.78
N GLY A 280 -23.65 -10.73 -12.06
CA GLY A 280 -22.68 -9.77 -11.57
C GLY A 280 -22.10 -10.08 -10.18
N GLU A 281 -22.29 -11.29 -9.64
CA GLU A 281 -21.78 -11.71 -8.33
C GLU A 281 -20.27 -12.08 -8.39
N TYR A 282 -19.47 -11.23 -9.00
CA TYR A 282 -18.07 -11.50 -9.35
C TYR A 282 -17.20 -11.87 -8.15
N GLN A 283 -17.42 -11.26 -6.98
CA GLN A 283 -16.64 -11.60 -5.79
C GLN A 283 -16.92 -13.03 -5.34
N TRP A 284 -18.19 -13.46 -5.35
CA TRP A 284 -18.57 -14.82 -5.03
C TRP A 284 -17.99 -15.82 -6.03
N VAL A 285 -18.14 -15.51 -7.33
CA VAL A 285 -17.58 -16.34 -8.40
C VAL A 285 -16.07 -16.51 -8.24
N ALA A 286 -15.34 -15.42 -7.97
CA ALA A 286 -13.91 -15.47 -7.72
C ALA A 286 -13.57 -16.38 -6.53
N GLN A 287 -14.32 -16.31 -5.42
CA GLN A 287 -14.09 -17.14 -4.24
C GLN A 287 -14.32 -18.63 -4.51
N ILE A 288 -15.44 -18.98 -5.10
CA ILE A 288 -15.76 -20.41 -5.33
C ILE A 288 -14.85 -21.03 -6.39
N THR A 289 -14.57 -20.32 -7.49
CA THR A 289 -13.68 -20.82 -8.53
C THR A 289 -12.22 -20.88 -8.06
N ASN A 290 -11.77 -19.96 -7.20
CA ASN A 290 -10.46 -20.02 -6.57
C ASN A 290 -10.30 -21.32 -5.73
N THR A 291 -11.36 -21.76 -5.03
CA THR A 291 -11.36 -23.05 -4.34
C THR A 291 -11.15 -24.21 -5.33
N LEU A 292 -11.83 -24.18 -6.49
CA LEU A 292 -11.64 -25.22 -7.51
C LEU A 292 -10.21 -25.21 -8.07
N VAL A 293 -9.62 -24.03 -8.27
CA VAL A 293 -8.24 -23.88 -8.76
C VAL A 293 -7.21 -24.39 -7.75
N TYR A 294 -7.41 -24.16 -6.46
CA TYR A 294 -6.53 -24.71 -5.42
C TYR A 294 -6.66 -26.24 -5.32
N ALA A 295 -7.85 -26.78 -5.52
CA ALA A 295 -8.07 -28.24 -5.50
C ALA A 295 -7.46 -28.91 -6.73
N ASP A 296 -7.61 -28.32 -7.92
CA ASP A 296 -7.06 -28.77 -9.19
C ASP A 296 -6.55 -27.59 -10.05
N PRO A 297 -5.26 -27.28 -9.98
CA PRO A 297 -4.66 -26.18 -10.76
C PRO A 297 -4.70 -26.38 -12.28
N GLU A 298 -4.91 -27.62 -12.76
CA GLU A 298 -5.01 -27.94 -14.17
C GLU A 298 -6.42 -27.72 -14.76
N ASN A 299 -7.43 -27.51 -13.90
CA ASN A 299 -8.80 -27.23 -14.33
C ASN A 299 -8.88 -25.86 -15.01
N LYS A 300 -8.80 -25.84 -16.34
CA LYS A 300 -8.81 -24.64 -17.17
C LYS A 300 -10.12 -23.85 -17.05
N ASP A 301 -11.25 -24.53 -16.96
CA ASP A 301 -12.57 -23.87 -16.87
C ASP A 301 -12.71 -23.10 -15.56
N ALA A 302 -12.24 -23.68 -14.45
CA ALA A 302 -12.21 -23.00 -13.15
C ALA A 302 -11.23 -21.80 -13.19
N ARG A 303 -10.02 -21.97 -13.74
CA ARG A 303 -9.03 -20.91 -13.88
C ARG A 303 -9.54 -19.75 -14.70
N TYR A 304 -10.16 -20.01 -15.84
CA TYR A 304 -10.62 -18.95 -16.74
C TYR A 304 -11.84 -18.22 -16.18
N LEU A 305 -12.79 -18.92 -15.58
CA LEU A 305 -13.93 -18.26 -14.94
C LEU A 305 -13.49 -17.42 -13.71
N CYS A 306 -12.51 -17.92 -12.94
CA CYS A 306 -11.89 -17.15 -11.89
C CYS A 306 -11.22 -15.86 -12.44
N ALA A 307 -10.47 -15.99 -13.53
CA ALA A 307 -9.84 -14.86 -14.18
C ALA A 307 -10.86 -13.85 -14.71
N ASP A 308 -11.95 -14.31 -15.33
CA ASP A 308 -13.03 -13.44 -15.80
C ASP A 308 -13.69 -12.66 -14.67
N ALA A 309 -13.93 -13.32 -13.53
CA ALA A 309 -14.49 -12.66 -12.34
C ALA A 309 -13.53 -11.62 -11.75
N LEU A 310 -12.24 -11.94 -11.66
CA LEU A 310 -11.21 -11.00 -11.20
C LEU A 310 -11.06 -9.81 -12.13
N GLU A 311 -11.17 -9.99 -13.45
CA GLU A 311 -11.18 -8.88 -14.42
C GLU A 311 -12.35 -7.94 -14.16
N GLN A 312 -13.56 -8.46 -13.94
CA GLN A 312 -14.71 -7.62 -13.63
C GLN A 312 -14.52 -6.83 -12.33
N LEU A 313 -13.98 -7.45 -11.28
CA LEU A 313 -13.62 -6.77 -10.04
C LEU A 313 -12.56 -5.69 -10.27
N GLY A 314 -11.57 -5.98 -11.09
CA GLY A 314 -10.52 -5.03 -11.48
C GLY A 314 -11.08 -3.83 -12.25
N TYR A 315 -11.97 -4.06 -13.22
CA TYR A 315 -12.59 -2.98 -14.03
C TYR A 315 -13.50 -2.06 -13.20
N GLN A 316 -14.07 -2.56 -12.11
CA GLN A 316 -14.92 -1.80 -11.20
C GLN A 316 -14.15 -1.11 -10.06
N ALA A 317 -12.89 -1.46 -9.85
CA ALA A 317 -12.08 -0.90 -8.78
C ALA A 317 -11.65 0.55 -9.09
N GLU A 318 -11.98 1.50 -8.23
CA GLU A 318 -11.48 2.87 -8.29
C GLU A 318 -9.98 2.95 -7.96
N SER A 319 -9.52 2.14 -7.00
CA SER A 319 -8.12 2.05 -6.63
C SER A 319 -7.27 1.40 -7.72
N GLY A 320 -6.25 2.12 -8.18
CA GLY A 320 -5.28 1.59 -9.14
C GLY A 320 -4.54 0.36 -8.61
N ALA A 321 -4.21 0.34 -7.32
CA ALA A 321 -3.55 -0.79 -6.68
C ALA A 321 -4.46 -2.04 -6.63
N TRP A 322 -5.72 -1.89 -6.26
CA TRP A 322 -6.68 -3.01 -6.26
C TRP A 322 -6.97 -3.50 -7.68
N ARG A 323 -7.21 -2.56 -8.60
CA ARG A 323 -7.39 -2.88 -10.02
C ARG A 323 -6.24 -3.73 -10.56
N ASN A 324 -5.03 -3.25 -10.36
CA ASN A 324 -3.84 -3.94 -10.84
C ASN A 324 -3.68 -5.32 -10.21
N ALA A 325 -3.94 -5.46 -8.91
CA ALA A 325 -3.86 -6.75 -8.22
C ALA A 325 -4.83 -7.77 -8.80
N TYR A 326 -6.08 -7.39 -9.03
CA TYR A 326 -7.08 -8.27 -9.66
C TYR A 326 -6.70 -8.65 -11.09
N LEU A 327 -6.25 -7.68 -11.90
CA LEU A 327 -5.92 -7.94 -13.30
C LEU A 327 -4.63 -8.75 -13.45
N VAL A 328 -3.62 -8.57 -12.60
CA VAL A 328 -2.42 -9.42 -12.60
C VAL A 328 -2.76 -10.85 -12.19
N ALA A 329 -3.62 -11.04 -11.19
CA ALA A 329 -4.08 -12.37 -10.82
C ALA A 329 -4.84 -13.06 -11.97
N ALA A 330 -5.72 -12.34 -12.66
CA ALA A 330 -6.40 -12.85 -13.84
C ALA A 330 -5.42 -13.22 -14.97
N PHE A 331 -4.39 -12.39 -15.19
CA PHE A 331 -3.31 -12.65 -16.14
C PHE A 331 -2.55 -13.93 -15.80
N GLU A 332 -2.16 -14.13 -14.54
CA GLU A 332 -1.45 -15.35 -14.10
C GLU A 332 -2.32 -16.61 -14.24
N LEU A 333 -3.60 -16.53 -13.92
CA LEU A 333 -4.53 -17.66 -14.06
C LEU A 333 -4.62 -18.14 -15.54
N ARG A 334 -4.49 -17.24 -16.50
CA ARG A 334 -4.52 -17.60 -17.93
C ARG A 334 -3.17 -18.02 -18.48
N ASN A 335 -2.09 -17.36 -18.06
CA ASN A 335 -0.78 -17.48 -18.70
C ASN A 335 0.25 -18.22 -17.84
N GLY A 336 -0.08 -18.51 -16.57
CA GLY A 336 0.86 -19.08 -15.60
C GLY A 336 1.83 -18.04 -15.02
N THR A 337 2.56 -18.47 -13.99
CA THR A 337 3.51 -17.62 -13.23
C THR A 337 4.93 -17.60 -13.81
N GLY A 338 5.21 -18.39 -14.85
CA GLY A 338 6.55 -18.57 -15.43
C GLY A 338 7.14 -17.33 -16.14
N LEU A 339 6.37 -16.27 -16.31
CA LEU A 339 6.81 -15.01 -16.89
C LEU A 339 7.58 -14.10 -15.92
N TYR A 340 7.56 -14.43 -14.63
CA TYR A 340 8.22 -13.67 -13.57
C TYR A 340 9.76 -13.74 -13.53
N PRO A 341 10.45 -14.81 -13.96
CA PRO A 341 11.90 -14.87 -13.79
C PRO A 341 12.63 -13.69 -14.42
N LYS A 342 12.13 -13.16 -15.54
CA LYS A 342 12.74 -11.99 -16.20
C LYS A 342 12.41 -10.67 -15.49
N ALA A 343 11.18 -10.48 -15.04
CA ALA A 343 10.76 -9.27 -14.33
C ALA A 343 11.30 -9.24 -12.90
N ALA A 344 11.34 -10.38 -12.20
CA ALA A 344 11.93 -10.51 -10.89
C ALA A 344 13.45 -10.33 -10.93
N GLN A 345 14.14 -10.84 -11.96
CA GLN A 345 15.58 -10.63 -12.16
C GLN A 345 15.94 -9.18 -12.48
N LEU A 346 15.09 -8.47 -13.23
CA LEU A 346 15.29 -7.04 -13.50
C LEU A 346 15.15 -6.17 -12.26
N GLY A 347 14.61 -6.74 -11.26
CA GLY A 347 14.28 -6.03 -10.07
C GLY A 347 14.99 -6.52 -8.81
N VAL A 348 15.84 -7.58 -8.78
CA VAL A 348 16.68 -7.89 -7.61
C VAL A 348 17.57 -6.69 -7.39
N GLY A 349 17.06 -5.77 -6.57
CA GLY A 349 17.69 -4.48 -6.34
C GLY A 349 19.12 -4.70 -5.90
N THR A 350 19.96 -3.92 -6.47
CA THR A 350 21.35 -3.73 -6.09
C THR A 350 21.57 -3.54 -4.59
N THR A 351 20.54 -3.17 -3.83
CA THR A 351 20.58 -3.08 -2.37
C THR A 351 20.73 -4.47 -1.71
N ALA A 352 19.99 -5.48 -2.17
CA ALA A 352 20.16 -6.85 -1.67
C ALA A 352 21.50 -7.46 -2.13
N GLN A 353 21.93 -7.18 -3.36
CA GLN A 353 23.23 -7.62 -3.87
C GLN A 353 24.41 -6.94 -3.15
N GLY A 354 24.26 -5.68 -2.73
CA GLY A 354 25.26 -4.99 -1.91
C GLY A 354 25.35 -5.50 -0.47
N MET A 355 24.34 -6.24 -0.02
CA MET A 355 24.25 -6.85 1.32
C MET A 355 24.48 -8.37 1.33
N ASP A 356 24.79 -8.97 0.20
CA ASP A 356 25.04 -10.42 0.05
C ASP A 356 25.99 -10.99 1.12
N CYS A 357 26.94 -10.19 1.59
CA CYS A 357 27.87 -10.62 2.63
C CYS A 357 27.24 -10.91 4.01
N LEU A 358 26.13 -10.27 4.37
CA LEU A 358 25.55 -10.40 5.71
C LEU A 358 24.47 -11.49 5.80
N LEU A 359 23.69 -11.68 4.72
CA LEU A 359 22.58 -12.64 4.70
C LEU A 359 23.00 -14.04 4.23
N TYR A 360 24.01 -14.15 3.35
CA TYR A 360 24.49 -15.43 2.83
C TYR A 360 25.65 -16.05 3.61
N THR A 361 26.27 -15.32 4.53
CA THR A 361 27.34 -15.87 5.39
C THR A 361 26.85 -16.44 6.71
N SER A 362 25.56 -16.29 7.05
CA SER A 362 24.97 -17.01 8.17
C SER A 362 24.56 -18.40 7.71
N PRO A 363 25.08 -19.47 8.29
CA PRO A 363 24.69 -20.83 7.91
C PRO A 363 23.17 -21.00 8.14
N SER A 364 22.47 -21.42 7.10
CA SER A 364 21.07 -21.79 7.20
C SER A 364 20.94 -23.00 8.14
N PRO A 365 19.94 -23.04 9.03
CA PRO A 365 19.66 -24.25 9.82
C PRO A 365 19.38 -25.51 8.99
N ARG A 366 19.26 -25.38 7.67
CA ARG A 366 19.07 -26.49 6.72
C ARG A 366 20.39 -27.03 6.15
N ASP A 367 21.52 -26.38 6.43
CA ASP A 367 22.84 -26.78 5.94
C ASP A 367 23.65 -27.52 7.03
N SER A 368 23.03 -27.89 8.18
CA SER A 368 23.58 -28.68 9.27
C SER A 368 22.98 -30.09 9.34
#